data_beb9fcaf2b5bf39217ac3a380ff90ebe
#
_entry.id   beb9fcaf2b5bf39217ac3a380ff90ebe
#
_cell.length_a   1.000
_cell.length_b   1.000
_cell.length_c   1.000
_cell.angle_alpha   90.00
_cell.angle_beta   90.00
_cell.angle_gamma   90.00
#
_symmetry.space_group_name_H-M   'P 1'
#
loop_
_entity.id
_entity.type
_entity.pdbx_description
1 polymer ?
#
loop_
_entity_poly.entity_id
_entity_poly.type
_entity_poly.pdbx_seq_one_letter_code
_entity_poly.pdbx_strand_id
1 'polypeptide(L)'
;MPKHVKIANGFLGYSYCRPICRTISDAVRVLDVIVGYDARDAVATKKASRYIPQGGYMQFLRTDGLRAKRIGIPNGFFNYPNGTVQHTIFQQHLDTMRYSSVP
;
A
#
# COMPACT_ATOMS: atom_id res chain seq x y z
N MET A 1 14.95 9.95 8.84
CA MET A 1 13.88 9.09 9.36
C MET A 1 14.28 7.64 9.15
N PRO A 2 14.22 6.76 10.16
CA PRO A 2 14.46 5.35 9.93
C PRO A 2 13.38 4.82 8.99
N LYS A 3 13.78 4.19 7.90
CA LYS A 3 12.86 3.61 6.90
C LYS A 3 12.25 2.28 7.38
N HIS A 4 12.77 1.75 8.49
CA HIS A 4 12.28 0.55 9.14
C HIS A 4 12.42 0.69 10.66
N VAL A 5 11.36 0.35 11.37
CA VAL A 5 11.38 0.25 12.83
C VAL A 5 11.40 -1.24 13.18
N LYS A 6 12.43 -1.68 13.90
CA LYS A 6 12.44 -3.02 14.48
C LYS A 6 11.49 -3.05 15.68
N ILE A 7 10.50 -3.92 15.66
CA ILE A 7 9.71 -4.20 16.84
C ILE A 7 10.47 -5.26 17.67
N ALA A 8 10.89 -4.85 18.85
CA ALA A 8 11.59 -5.71 19.79
C ALA A 8 10.60 -6.62 20.53
N ASN A 9 10.17 -7.71 19.88
CA ASN A 9 9.36 -8.74 20.53
C ASN A 9 9.92 -10.15 20.30
N GLY A 10 11.26 -10.29 20.28
CA GLY A 10 11.88 -11.62 20.12
C GLY A 10 11.63 -12.29 18.78
N PHE A 11 10.75 -11.77 17.96
CA PHE A 11 10.57 -12.12 16.57
C PHE A 11 11.25 -11.06 15.70
N LEU A 12 11.98 -11.49 14.68
CA LEU A 12 12.50 -10.63 13.61
C LEU A 12 11.31 -10.11 12.77
N GLY A 13 10.49 -9.27 13.40
CA GLY A 13 9.39 -8.59 12.74
C GLY A 13 9.84 -7.22 12.25
N TYR A 14 9.76 -6.99 10.95
CA TYR A 14 9.98 -5.67 10.38
C TYR A 14 8.69 -4.87 10.49
N SER A 15 8.77 -3.67 11.05
CA SER A 15 7.68 -2.69 10.93
C SER A 15 7.78 -1.98 9.60
N TYR A 16 6.65 -1.88 8.92
CA TYR A 16 6.53 -1.13 7.68
C TYR A 16 5.86 0.21 7.94
N CYS A 17 6.50 1.30 7.51
CA CYS A 17 5.87 2.61 7.49
C CYS A 17 4.97 2.69 6.26
N ARG A 18 3.66 2.88 6.49
CA ARG A 18 2.68 3.11 5.43
C ARG A 18 2.11 4.50 5.57
N PRO A 19 2.20 5.35 4.56
CA PRO A 19 1.59 6.67 4.62
C PRO A 19 0.07 6.57 4.76
N ILE A 20 -0.50 7.33 5.69
CA ILE A 20 -1.95 7.52 5.84
C ILE A 20 -2.25 8.96 5.47
N CYS A 21 -2.91 9.17 4.35
CA CYS A 21 -3.16 10.48 3.78
C CYS A 21 -4.62 10.59 3.34
N ARG A 22 -5.07 11.80 3.07
CA ARG A 22 -6.43 12.06 2.58
C ARG A 22 -6.62 11.67 1.12
N THR A 23 -5.55 11.75 0.31
CA THR A 23 -5.57 11.42 -1.11
C THR A 23 -4.48 10.41 -1.46
N ILE A 24 -4.69 9.66 -2.52
CA ILE A 24 -3.68 8.75 -3.06
C ILE A 24 -2.45 9.53 -3.55
N SER A 25 -2.64 10.70 -4.16
CA SER A 25 -1.54 11.57 -4.58
C SER A 25 -0.59 11.91 -3.44
N ASP A 26 -1.15 12.30 -2.28
CA ASP A 26 -0.34 12.63 -1.11
C ASP A 26 0.38 11.40 -0.56
N ALA A 27 -0.29 10.26 -0.52
CA ALA A 27 0.31 9.00 -0.09
C ALA A 27 1.49 8.60 -0.98
N VAL A 28 1.35 8.75 -2.30
CA VAL A 28 2.41 8.43 -3.26
C VAL A 28 3.59 9.40 -3.13
N ARG A 29 3.34 10.69 -2.92
CA ARG A 29 4.40 11.68 -2.68
C ARG A 29 5.20 11.37 -1.42
N VAL A 30 4.52 11.04 -0.33
CA VAL A 30 5.20 10.63 0.91
C VAL A 30 5.96 9.34 0.70
N LEU A 31 5.41 8.36 -0.01
CA LEU A 31 6.08 7.12 -0.34
C LEU A 31 7.38 7.37 -1.11
N ASP A 32 7.36 8.23 -2.11
CA ASP A 32 8.55 8.58 -2.91
C ASP A 32 9.67 9.18 -2.06
N VAL A 33 9.34 9.88 -0.98
CA VAL A 33 10.32 10.45 -0.06
C VAL A 33 10.92 9.40 0.89
N ILE A 34 10.10 8.48 1.40
CA ILE A 34 10.51 7.55 2.46
C ILE A 34 11.12 6.24 1.95
N VAL A 35 10.89 5.86 0.68
CA VAL A 35 11.48 4.63 0.11
C VAL A 35 12.94 4.80 -0.26
N GLY A 36 13.69 3.73 -0.24
CA GLY A 36 15.07 3.73 -0.72
C GLY A 36 15.98 2.81 0.09
N TYR A 37 17.24 2.80 -0.33
CA TYR A 37 18.30 2.11 0.38
C TYR A 37 18.70 2.87 1.65
N ASP A 38 18.81 2.15 2.75
CA ASP A 38 19.38 2.65 4.01
C ASP A 38 20.55 1.75 4.41
N ALA A 39 21.77 2.31 4.42
CA ALA A 39 22.98 1.57 4.78
C ALA A 39 22.96 1.05 6.23
N ARG A 40 22.20 1.70 7.13
CA ARG A 40 22.03 1.29 8.53
C ARG A 40 21.12 0.06 8.68
N ASP A 41 20.29 -0.19 7.67
CA ASP A 41 19.43 -1.37 7.57
C ASP A 41 19.56 -1.99 6.16
N ALA A 42 20.78 -2.33 5.80
CA ALA A 42 21.10 -2.85 4.49
C ALA A 42 20.41 -4.20 4.21
N VAL A 43 20.22 -5.03 5.23
CA VAL A 43 19.58 -6.33 5.09
C VAL A 43 18.16 -6.21 4.60
N ALA A 44 17.39 -5.28 5.15
CA ALA A 44 15.99 -5.09 4.77
C ALA A 44 15.82 -4.27 3.48
N THR A 45 16.75 -3.35 3.19
CA THR A 45 16.52 -2.34 2.14
C THR A 45 17.30 -2.60 0.85
N LYS A 46 18.46 -3.28 0.90
CA LYS A 46 19.34 -3.42 -0.27
C LYS A 46 18.69 -4.14 -1.44
N LYS A 47 18.08 -5.30 -1.18
CA LYS A 47 17.42 -6.06 -2.24
C LYS A 47 16.14 -5.38 -2.74
N ALA A 48 15.36 -4.83 -1.82
CA ALA A 48 14.09 -4.18 -2.14
C ALA A 48 14.28 -2.86 -2.91
N SER A 49 15.34 -2.10 -2.64
CA SER A 49 15.58 -0.81 -3.28
C SER A 49 15.76 -0.90 -4.80
N ARG A 50 16.22 -2.03 -5.31
CA ARG A 50 16.36 -2.26 -6.76
C ARG A 50 15.02 -2.26 -7.52
N TYR A 51 13.92 -2.52 -6.81
CA TYR A 51 12.57 -2.56 -7.39
C TYR A 51 11.87 -1.20 -7.33
N ILE A 52 12.50 -0.19 -6.75
CA ILE A 52 11.97 1.16 -6.77
C ILE A 52 12.10 1.71 -8.18
N PRO A 53 10.98 2.15 -8.80
CA PRO A 53 11.04 2.65 -10.17
C PRO A 53 11.96 3.86 -10.29
N GLN A 54 12.71 3.92 -11.38
CA GLN A 54 13.45 5.12 -11.71
C GLN A 54 12.46 6.27 -11.96
N GLY A 55 12.67 7.41 -11.31
CA GLY A 55 11.74 8.53 -11.36
C GLY A 55 10.58 8.48 -10.35
N GLY A 56 10.53 7.44 -9.50
CA GLY A 56 9.56 7.32 -8.42
C GLY A 56 8.22 6.74 -8.83
N TYR A 57 7.28 6.71 -7.87
CA TYR A 57 5.96 6.09 -8.04
C TYR A 57 4.90 7.04 -8.61
N MET A 58 5.12 8.37 -8.55
CA MET A 58 4.15 9.35 -9.07
C MET A 58 3.83 9.15 -10.55
N GLN A 59 4.78 8.64 -11.34
CA GLN A 59 4.58 8.33 -12.76
C GLN A 59 3.48 7.30 -13.02
N PHE A 60 3.15 6.47 -12.02
CA PHE A 60 2.12 5.44 -12.12
C PHE A 60 0.76 5.88 -11.56
N LEU A 61 0.66 7.11 -11.07
CA LEU A 61 -0.60 7.66 -10.58
C LEU A 61 -1.52 8.00 -11.74
N ARG A 62 -2.48 7.10 -11.99
CA ARG A 62 -3.37 7.18 -13.14
C ARG A 62 -4.80 6.89 -12.70
N THR A 63 -5.76 7.56 -13.31
CA THR A 63 -7.20 7.35 -13.06
C THR A 63 -7.69 5.98 -13.55
N ASP A 64 -7.03 5.42 -14.55
CA ASP A 64 -7.33 4.12 -15.14
C ASP A 64 -6.41 2.98 -14.63
N GLY A 65 -5.73 3.19 -13.52
CA GLY A 65 -4.73 2.25 -13.00
C GLY A 65 -5.27 0.86 -12.63
N LEU A 66 -6.57 0.74 -12.36
CA LEU A 66 -7.23 -0.54 -12.06
C LEU A 66 -7.72 -1.28 -13.29
N ARG A 67 -7.71 -0.65 -14.46
CA ARG A 67 -8.23 -1.23 -15.70
C ARG A 67 -7.54 -2.55 -16.01
N ALA A 68 -8.32 -3.60 -16.29
CA ALA A 68 -7.87 -4.95 -16.55
C ALA A 68 -7.01 -5.59 -15.43
N LYS A 69 -7.11 -5.10 -14.21
CA LYS A 69 -6.43 -5.68 -13.05
C LYS A 69 -7.34 -6.63 -12.28
N ARG A 70 -6.75 -7.68 -11.73
CA ARG A 70 -7.43 -8.60 -10.81
C ARG A 70 -7.04 -8.23 -9.38
N ILE A 71 -8.05 -7.95 -8.56
CA ILE A 71 -7.87 -7.59 -7.15
C ILE A 71 -8.38 -8.74 -6.29
N GLY A 72 -7.52 -9.25 -5.42
CA GLY A 72 -7.88 -10.27 -4.45
C GLY A 72 -8.30 -9.65 -3.11
N ILE A 73 -9.35 -10.22 -2.51
CA ILE A 73 -9.79 -9.85 -1.16
C ILE A 73 -9.50 -11.06 -0.26
N PRO A 74 -8.54 -10.96 0.67
CA PRO A 74 -8.22 -12.07 1.57
C PRO A 74 -9.39 -12.36 2.50
N ASN A 75 -9.74 -13.65 2.63
CA ASN A 75 -10.74 -14.08 3.59
C ASN A 75 -10.28 -13.78 5.02
N GLY A 76 -11.21 -13.34 5.87
CA GLY A 76 -10.96 -13.13 7.29
C GLY A 76 -10.40 -11.76 7.68
N PHE A 77 -9.99 -10.91 6.71
CA PHE A 77 -9.46 -9.58 7.01
C PHE A 77 -10.52 -8.48 7.04
N PHE A 78 -11.58 -8.62 6.28
CA PHE A 78 -12.62 -7.59 6.11
C PHE A 78 -13.99 -8.14 6.48
N ASN A 79 -14.08 -8.72 7.68
CA ASN A 79 -15.31 -9.27 8.21
C ASN A 79 -16.13 -8.18 8.92
N TYR A 80 -16.88 -7.44 8.14
CA TYR A 80 -17.83 -6.48 8.69
C TYR A 80 -19.23 -7.13 8.79
N PRO A 81 -19.89 -7.08 9.96
CA PRO A 81 -21.22 -7.63 10.10
C PRO A 81 -22.22 -6.98 9.15
N ASN A 82 -23.12 -7.78 8.59
CA ASN A 82 -24.19 -7.27 7.72
C ASN A 82 -25.03 -6.22 8.45
N GLY A 83 -25.39 -5.16 7.73
CA GLY A 83 -26.17 -4.05 8.27
C GLY A 83 -25.39 -2.97 9.00
N THR A 84 -24.06 -3.12 9.12
CA THR A 84 -23.20 -2.07 9.66
C THR A 84 -22.83 -1.05 8.58
N VAL A 85 -22.50 0.18 8.99
CA VAL A 85 -22.01 1.23 8.09
C VAL A 85 -20.72 0.80 7.41
N GLN A 86 -19.82 0.15 8.14
CA GLN A 86 -18.56 -0.36 7.60
C GLN A 86 -18.80 -1.37 6.48
N HIS A 87 -19.74 -2.30 6.66
CA HIS A 87 -20.10 -3.26 5.63
C HIS A 87 -20.61 -2.57 4.36
N THR A 88 -21.54 -1.62 4.52
CA THR A 88 -22.12 -0.88 3.39
C THR A 88 -21.06 -0.11 2.61
N ILE A 89 -20.21 0.64 3.31
CA ILE A 89 -19.13 1.43 2.67
C ILE A 89 -18.10 0.51 1.98
N PHE A 90 -17.75 -0.60 2.63
CA PHE A 90 -16.81 -1.56 2.04
C PHE A 90 -17.35 -2.16 0.74
N GLN A 91 -18.64 -2.53 0.71
CA GLN A 91 -19.30 -3.04 -0.51
C GLN A 91 -19.31 -1.98 -1.62
N GLN A 92 -19.62 -0.73 -1.30
CA GLN A 92 -19.57 0.37 -2.27
C GLN A 92 -18.16 0.54 -2.86
N HIS A 93 -17.12 0.44 -2.05
CA HIS A 93 -15.73 0.51 -2.54
C HIS A 93 -15.39 -0.67 -3.46
N LEU A 94 -15.84 -1.89 -3.12
CA LEU A 94 -15.65 -3.06 -3.98
C LEU A 94 -16.34 -2.90 -5.33
N ASP A 95 -17.57 -2.41 -5.32
CA ASP A 95 -18.33 -2.19 -6.56
C ASP A 95 -17.68 -1.12 -7.44
N THR A 96 -17.19 -0.04 -6.83
CA THR A 96 -16.42 1.01 -7.52
C THR A 96 -15.14 0.43 -8.16
N MET A 97 -14.40 -0.41 -7.42
CA MET A 97 -13.18 -1.04 -7.95
C MET A 97 -13.51 -2.03 -9.09
N ARG A 98 -14.59 -2.81 -8.97
CA ARG A 98 -15.05 -3.71 -10.04
C ARG A 98 -15.37 -2.93 -11.31
N TYR A 99 -16.13 -1.85 -11.18
CA TYR A 99 -16.47 -1.00 -12.32
C TYR A 99 -15.21 -0.41 -12.98
N SER A 100 -14.25 0.06 -12.17
CA SER A 100 -13.00 0.64 -12.65
C SER A 100 -12.04 -0.38 -13.26
N SER A 101 -12.21 -1.67 -12.97
CA SER A 101 -11.34 -2.74 -13.47
C SER A 101 -11.81 -3.34 -14.82
N VAL A 102 -12.98 -2.97 -15.27
CA VAL A 102 -13.49 -3.41 -16.57
C VAL A 102 -12.61 -2.86 -17.70
N PRO A 103 -12.25 -3.70 -18.69
CA PRO A 103 -11.41 -3.29 -19.80
C PRO A 103 -12.04 -2.17 -20.67
#